data_9d20391bb90aef542b20dcf7ef6b8fe2
#
_entry.id   9d20391bb90aef542b20dcf7ef6b8fe2
#
_cell.length_a   1.000
_cell.length_b   1.000
_cell.length_c   1.000
_cell.angle_alpha   90.00
_cell.angle_beta   90.00
_cell.angle_gamma   90.00
#
_symmetry.space_group_name_H-M   'P 1'
#
loop_
_entity.id
_entity.type
_entity.pdbx_description
1 polymer ?
#
loop_
_entity_poly.entity_id
_entity_poly.type
_entity_poly.pdbx_seq_one_letter_code
_entity_poly.pdbx_strand_id
1 'polypeptide(L)'
;MNITAKLFNISLTKSLLLLSFSFLLLPPASAEDGLYERGIELVEQKNYEKALKAFELGAKTGDLNAMTALGIMYITGVGVVQNDTKGFKYVQDAANKSHPKAQYTLGAIYYLGAGVNIDFNKAFSWIRLSADQGYSDAQHNLAQMYEAGEGVLKDSKKAYEYYLKAARNDNLDSQIKVAQMYQEGIGTKKNIEKSAYWLKKIEESKVEN
;
A
#
# COMPACT_ATOMS: atom_id res chain seq x y z
N MET A 1 1.60 -17.89 7.04
CA MET A 1 0.78 -16.66 7.12
C MET A 1 0.10 -16.48 5.78
N ASN A 2 -1.22 -16.40 5.73
CA ASN A 2 -2.02 -16.56 4.50
C ASN A 2 -1.80 -15.35 3.58
N ILE A 3 -1.60 -15.58 2.28
CA ILE A 3 -1.42 -14.57 1.22
C ILE A 3 -2.57 -13.54 1.25
N THR A 4 -3.79 -14.01 1.53
CA THR A 4 -5.00 -13.21 1.70
C THR A 4 -4.83 -12.10 2.76
N ALA A 5 -4.23 -12.43 3.91
CA ALA A 5 -4.01 -11.47 4.98
C ALA A 5 -2.93 -10.42 4.62
N LYS A 6 -1.91 -10.81 3.84
CA LYS A 6 -0.87 -9.88 3.41
C LYS A 6 -1.38 -8.88 2.36
N LEU A 7 -2.10 -9.32 1.33
CA LEU A 7 -2.65 -8.42 0.30
C LEU A 7 -3.78 -7.53 0.84
N PHE A 8 -4.59 -8.04 1.78
CA PHE A 8 -5.67 -7.26 2.40
C PHE A 8 -5.15 -6.29 3.46
N ASN A 9 -4.13 -6.67 4.23
CA ASN A 9 -3.48 -5.79 5.21
C ASN A 9 -2.67 -4.65 4.55
N ILE A 10 -2.14 -4.90 3.36
CA ILE A 10 -1.47 -3.87 2.54
C ILE A 10 -2.43 -2.73 2.16
N SER A 11 -3.75 -3.01 2.09
CA SER A 11 -4.77 -2.05 1.64
C SER A 11 -5.60 -1.42 2.76
N LEU A 12 -5.70 -2.03 3.95
CA LEU A 12 -6.74 -1.68 4.93
C LEU A 12 -6.22 -1.08 6.25
N THR A 13 -4.94 -1.16 6.57
CA THR A 13 -4.48 -0.85 7.92
C THR A 13 -4.17 0.62 8.22
N LYS A 14 -4.31 1.56 7.28
CA LYS A 14 -3.93 2.97 7.55
C LYS A 14 -4.87 4.07 7.02
N SER A 15 -6.10 3.76 6.63
CA SER A 15 -7.07 4.82 6.25
C SER A 15 -8.16 5.09 7.28
N LEU A 16 -8.03 4.55 8.48
CA LEU A 16 -9.11 4.59 9.48
C LEU A 16 -8.77 5.45 10.70
N LEU A 17 -8.32 6.66 10.53
CA LEU A 17 -8.45 7.68 11.61
C LEU A 17 -8.06 9.03 11.03
N LEU A 18 -9.03 9.79 10.66
CA LEU A 18 -9.12 11.27 10.71
C LEU A 18 -10.20 11.75 9.73
N LEU A 19 -11.46 11.64 10.13
CA LEU A 19 -12.52 12.53 9.66
C LEU A 19 -13.32 12.98 10.87
N SER A 20 -12.74 13.93 11.62
CA SER A 20 -13.52 14.81 12.50
C SER A 20 -14.30 15.76 11.61
N PHE A 21 -15.60 15.59 11.65
CA PHE A 21 -16.67 16.55 11.44
C PHE A 21 -16.25 17.95 10.96
N SER A 22 -16.45 18.20 9.68
CA SER A 22 -16.82 19.52 9.18
C SER A 22 -17.90 19.32 8.13
N PHE A 23 -19.14 19.37 8.60
CA PHE A 23 -20.32 19.34 7.78
C PHE A 23 -20.44 20.69 7.05
N LEU A 24 -19.71 20.85 5.95
CA LEU A 24 -20.01 21.90 4.98
C LEU A 24 -20.84 21.28 3.87
N LEU A 25 -22.02 21.85 3.64
CA LEU A 25 -22.92 21.53 2.53
C LEU A 25 -22.15 21.62 1.19
N LEU A 26 -21.58 20.49 0.78
CA LEU A 26 -21.19 20.29 -0.62
C LEU A 26 -22.44 19.81 -1.36
N PRO A 27 -22.64 20.23 -2.64
CA PRO A 27 -23.70 19.66 -3.46
C PRO A 27 -23.54 18.14 -3.51
N PRO A 28 -24.62 17.37 -3.65
CA PRO A 28 -24.52 15.93 -3.74
C PRO A 28 -23.55 15.61 -4.87
N ALA A 29 -22.41 15.00 -4.50
CA ALA A 29 -21.51 14.40 -5.47
C ALA A 29 -22.37 13.53 -6.39
N SER A 30 -22.11 13.54 -7.68
CA SER A 30 -22.83 12.69 -8.62
C SER A 30 -22.80 11.26 -8.08
N ALA A 31 -23.86 10.48 -8.32
CA ALA A 31 -23.96 9.11 -7.78
C ALA A 31 -22.79 8.19 -8.21
N GLU A 32 -21.88 8.70 -9.04
CA GLU A 32 -20.67 8.07 -9.53
C GLU A 32 -19.41 8.50 -8.77
N ASP A 33 -19.44 9.69 -8.10
CA ASP A 33 -18.34 10.15 -7.26
C ASP A 33 -18.41 9.43 -5.91
N GLY A 34 -17.32 8.78 -5.51
CA GLY A 34 -17.22 8.08 -4.22
C GLY A 34 -17.60 6.59 -4.25
N LEU A 35 -17.68 5.96 -5.42
CA LEU A 35 -17.97 4.52 -5.52
C LEU A 35 -16.88 3.66 -4.87
N TYR A 36 -15.62 4.09 -4.95
CA TYR A 36 -14.52 3.42 -4.27
C TYR A 36 -14.65 3.54 -2.75
N GLU A 37 -14.87 4.73 -2.22
CA GLU A 37 -15.04 5.01 -0.79
C GLU A 37 -16.23 4.22 -0.24
N ARG A 38 -17.35 4.23 -0.97
CA ARG A 38 -18.52 3.43 -0.62
C ARG A 38 -18.23 1.93 -0.62
N GLY A 39 -17.44 1.46 -1.57
CA GLY A 39 -16.97 0.08 -1.63
C GLY A 39 -16.12 -0.28 -0.39
N ILE A 40 -15.22 0.60 0.04
CA ILE A 40 -14.39 0.42 1.24
C ILE A 40 -15.26 0.33 2.50
N GLU A 41 -16.19 1.26 2.72
CA GLU A 41 -17.14 1.20 3.84
C GLU A 41 -17.89 -0.13 3.90
N LEU A 42 -18.33 -0.63 2.74
CA LEU A 42 -19.04 -1.91 2.65
C LEU A 42 -18.14 -3.11 2.95
N VAL A 43 -16.85 -3.06 2.59
CA VAL A 43 -15.86 -4.08 2.98
C VAL A 43 -15.68 -4.09 4.50
N GLU A 44 -15.59 -2.93 5.16
CA GLU A 44 -15.49 -2.81 6.62
C GLU A 44 -16.71 -3.39 7.34
N GLN A 45 -17.90 -3.18 6.77
CA GLN A 45 -19.15 -3.77 7.21
C GLN A 45 -19.28 -5.26 6.87
N LYS A 46 -18.27 -5.87 6.22
CA LYS A 46 -18.27 -7.25 5.71
C LYS A 46 -19.40 -7.53 4.69
N ASN A 47 -19.96 -6.47 4.10
CA ASN A 47 -20.97 -6.57 3.06
C ASN A 47 -20.31 -6.67 1.67
N TYR A 48 -19.59 -7.77 1.47
CA TYR A 48 -18.72 -7.95 0.30
C TYR A 48 -19.48 -7.98 -1.03
N GLU A 49 -20.72 -8.47 -1.03
CA GLU A 49 -21.56 -8.49 -2.24
C GLU A 49 -21.86 -7.07 -2.76
N LYS A 50 -22.23 -6.16 -1.84
CA LYS A 50 -22.47 -4.77 -2.21
C LYS A 50 -21.17 -4.03 -2.53
N ALA A 51 -20.08 -4.33 -1.80
CA ALA A 51 -18.75 -3.78 -2.09
C ALA A 51 -18.30 -4.15 -3.51
N LEU A 52 -18.47 -5.43 -3.89
CA LEU A 52 -18.16 -5.90 -5.25
C LEU A 52 -18.91 -5.08 -6.31
N LYS A 53 -20.23 -4.89 -6.14
CA LYS A 53 -21.05 -4.10 -7.07
C LYS A 53 -20.58 -2.64 -7.17
N ALA A 54 -20.21 -2.01 -6.04
CA ALA A 54 -19.68 -0.66 -6.01
C ALA A 54 -18.35 -0.57 -6.78
N PHE A 55 -17.41 -1.48 -6.52
CA PHE A 55 -16.13 -1.52 -7.24
C PHE A 55 -16.29 -1.85 -8.72
N GLU A 56 -17.23 -2.75 -9.09
CA GLU A 56 -17.53 -3.03 -10.50
C GLU A 56 -18.06 -1.80 -11.23
N LEU A 57 -18.92 -1.01 -10.59
CA LEU A 57 -19.43 0.22 -11.16
C LEU A 57 -18.32 1.27 -11.28
N GLY A 58 -17.51 1.48 -10.23
CA GLY A 58 -16.36 2.38 -10.28
C GLY A 58 -15.33 1.97 -11.34
N ALA A 59 -15.04 0.67 -11.46
CA ALA A 59 -14.14 0.18 -12.50
C ALA A 59 -14.66 0.46 -13.93
N LYS A 60 -15.97 0.37 -14.16
CA LYS A 60 -16.60 0.70 -15.45
C LYS A 60 -16.49 2.20 -15.79
N THR A 61 -16.51 3.07 -14.79
CA THR A 61 -16.32 4.52 -14.98
C THR A 61 -14.83 4.92 -15.06
N GLY A 62 -13.91 3.95 -14.89
CA GLY A 62 -12.47 4.16 -15.03
C GLY A 62 -11.76 4.54 -13.73
N ASP A 63 -12.42 4.41 -12.58
CA ASP A 63 -11.79 4.62 -11.28
C ASP A 63 -10.71 3.56 -11.01
N LEU A 64 -9.46 4.00 -10.95
CA LEU A 64 -8.29 3.13 -10.80
C LEU A 64 -8.18 2.54 -9.39
N ASN A 65 -8.71 3.21 -8.36
CA ASN A 65 -8.81 2.67 -7.01
C ASN A 65 -9.81 1.52 -6.98
N ALA A 66 -10.99 1.70 -7.58
CA ALA A 66 -12.01 0.67 -7.68
C ALA A 66 -11.52 -0.54 -8.51
N MET A 67 -10.83 -0.30 -9.63
CA MET A 67 -10.19 -1.37 -10.41
C MET A 67 -9.18 -2.15 -9.58
N THR A 68 -8.33 -1.47 -8.81
CA THR A 68 -7.34 -2.11 -7.95
C THR A 68 -8.01 -2.94 -6.86
N ALA A 69 -9.03 -2.41 -6.18
CA ALA A 69 -9.79 -3.10 -5.14
C ALA A 69 -10.50 -4.36 -5.70
N LEU A 70 -11.12 -4.22 -6.87
CA LEU A 70 -11.78 -5.32 -7.57
C LEU A 70 -10.77 -6.43 -7.92
N GLY A 71 -9.59 -6.05 -8.40
CA GLY A 71 -8.49 -6.98 -8.65
C GLY A 71 -8.07 -7.75 -7.41
N ILE A 72 -7.91 -7.06 -6.27
CA ILE A 72 -7.59 -7.68 -4.98
C ILE A 72 -8.69 -8.65 -4.54
N MET A 73 -9.98 -8.28 -4.66
CA MET A 73 -11.09 -9.18 -4.33
C MET A 73 -11.04 -10.47 -5.13
N TYR A 74 -10.79 -10.41 -6.45
CA TYR A 74 -10.68 -11.61 -7.28
C TYR A 74 -9.45 -12.48 -6.95
N ILE A 75 -8.30 -11.87 -6.61
CA ILE A 75 -7.09 -12.63 -6.22
C ILE A 75 -7.28 -13.29 -4.85
N THR A 76 -7.94 -12.61 -3.92
CA THR A 76 -8.11 -13.11 -2.56
C THR A 76 -9.33 -13.98 -2.35
N GLY A 77 -10.31 -13.93 -3.26
CA GLY A 77 -11.59 -14.62 -3.13
C GLY A 77 -12.51 -14.00 -2.07
N VAL A 78 -12.23 -12.76 -1.64
CA VAL A 78 -13.07 -12.09 -0.65
C VAL A 78 -14.36 -11.57 -1.29
N GLY A 79 -15.48 -12.17 -0.91
CA GLY A 79 -16.81 -11.81 -1.40
C GLY A 79 -17.10 -12.23 -2.85
N VAL A 80 -16.20 -12.96 -3.49
CA VAL A 80 -16.31 -13.41 -4.87
C VAL A 80 -15.55 -14.74 -5.03
N VAL A 81 -15.94 -15.54 -6.01
CA VAL A 81 -15.14 -16.73 -6.37
C VAL A 81 -13.77 -16.28 -6.85
N GLN A 82 -12.73 -16.83 -6.22
CA GLN A 82 -11.33 -16.50 -6.55
C GLN A 82 -11.06 -16.72 -8.04
N ASN A 83 -10.42 -15.74 -8.65
CA ASN A 83 -10.00 -15.79 -10.06
C ASN A 83 -8.74 -14.93 -10.25
N ASP A 84 -7.59 -15.55 -10.06
CA ASP A 84 -6.29 -14.87 -10.10
C ASP A 84 -6.04 -14.19 -11.45
N THR A 85 -6.42 -14.82 -12.56
CA THR A 85 -6.24 -14.25 -13.90
C THR A 85 -7.05 -12.96 -14.07
N LYS A 86 -8.32 -12.96 -13.62
CA LYS A 86 -9.19 -11.78 -13.70
C LYS A 86 -8.68 -10.68 -12.77
N GLY A 87 -8.31 -11.04 -11.55
CA GLY A 87 -7.76 -10.11 -10.57
C GLY A 87 -6.45 -9.48 -11.04
N PHE A 88 -5.53 -10.29 -11.55
CA PHE A 88 -4.27 -9.81 -12.13
C PHE A 88 -4.51 -8.79 -13.25
N LYS A 89 -5.46 -9.07 -14.17
CA LYS A 89 -5.76 -8.16 -15.27
C LYS A 89 -6.27 -6.80 -14.78
N TYR A 90 -7.18 -6.75 -13.81
CA TYR A 90 -7.67 -5.49 -13.25
C TYR A 90 -6.53 -4.66 -12.62
N VAL A 91 -5.68 -5.30 -11.82
CA VAL A 91 -4.53 -4.62 -11.20
C VAL A 91 -3.54 -4.15 -12.26
N GLN A 92 -3.23 -4.98 -13.26
CA GLN A 92 -2.30 -4.64 -14.33
C GLN A 92 -2.81 -3.47 -15.17
N ASP A 93 -4.10 -3.45 -15.52
CA ASP A 93 -4.70 -2.37 -16.31
C ASP A 93 -4.64 -1.03 -15.55
N ALA A 94 -4.87 -1.03 -14.25
CA ALA A 94 -4.72 0.16 -13.41
C ALA A 94 -3.24 0.57 -13.23
N ALA A 95 -2.33 -0.38 -13.05
CA ALA A 95 -0.90 -0.13 -12.90
C ALA A 95 -0.28 0.46 -14.17
N ASN A 96 -0.70 -0.01 -15.35
CA ASN A 96 -0.29 0.53 -16.65
C ASN A 96 -0.75 1.98 -16.87
N LYS A 97 -1.79 2.42 -16.18
CA LYS A 97 -2.24 3.82 -16.13
C LYS A 97 -1.50 4.65 -15.07
N SER A 98 -0.36 4.15 -14.61
CA SER A 98 0.51 4.80 -13.61
C SER A 98 -0.14 5.06 -12.25
N HIS A 99 -1.17 4.28 -11.88
CA HIS A 99 -1.80 4.40 -10.57
C HIS A 99 -0.88 3.84 -9.47
N PRO A 100 -0.43 4.64 -8.47
CA PRO A 100 0.61 4.22 -7.53
C PRO A 100 0.23 2.97 -6.72
N LYS A 101 -1.00 2.94 -6.19
CA LYS A 101 -1.50 1.80 -5.42
C LYS A 101 -1.59 0.52 -6.26
N ALA A 102 -2.00 0.62 -7.54
CA ALA A 102 -2.05 -0.53 -8.44
C ALA A 102 -0.65 -1.03 -8.80
N GLN A 103 0.31 -0.13 -9.04
CA GLN A 103 1.70 -0.51 -9.28
C GLN A 103 2.30 -1.24 -8.07
N TYR A 104 2.07 -0.73 -6.87
CA TYR A 104 2.47 -1.41 -5.65
C TYR A 104 1.82 -2.79 -5.52
N THR A 105 0.51 -2.88 -5.75
CA THR A 105 -0.23 -4.14 -5.71
C THR A 105 0.28 -5.14 -6.75
N LEU A 106 0.58 -4.68 -7.98
CA LEU A 106 1.15 -5.54 -9.01
C LEU A 106 2.54 -6.05 -8.64
N GLY A 107 3.36 -5.18 -8.04
CA GLY A 107 4.64 -5.58 -7.46
C GLY A 107 4.49 -6.65 -6.38
N ALA A 108 3.53 -6.48 -5.47
CA ALA A 108 3.23 -7.46 -4.43
C ALA A 108 2.73 -8.80 -4.99
N ILE A 109 1.95 -8.77 -6.08
CA ILE A 109 1.51 -9.98 -6.80
C ILE A 109 2.72 -10.77 -7.33
N TYR A 110 3.68 -10.11 -7.98
CA TYR A 110 4.91 -10.77 -8.43
C TYR A 110 5.80 -11.24 -7.28
N TYR A 111 5.86 -10.48 -6.19
CA TYR A 111 6.65 -10.85 -5.00
C TYR A 111 6.11 -12.11 -4.30
N LEU A 112 4.78 -12.23 -4.20
CA LEU A 112 4.10 -13.32 -3.51
C LEU A 112 3.79 -14.52 -4.42
N GLY A 113 3.84 -14.35 -5.74
CA GLY A 113 3.43 -15.37 -6.70
C GLY A 113 1.90 -15.58 -6.72
N ALA A 114 1.11 -14.54 -6.49
CA ALA A 114 -0.35 -14.64 -6.43
C ALA A 114 -0.94 -14.76 -7.85
N GLY A 115 -1.20 -16.01 -8.30
CA GLY A 115 -1.69 -16.32 -9.64
C GLY A 115 -0.65 -16.19 -10.77
N VAL A 116 0.60 -15.88 -10.42
CA VAL A 116 1.74 -15.80 -11.33
C VAL A 116 2.98 -16.40 -10.66
N ASN A 117 4.01 -16.74 -11.43
CA ASN A 117 5.29 -17.14 -10.84
C ASN A 117 5.92 -15.98 -10.07
N ILE A 118 6.57 -16.31 -8.95
CA ILE A 118 7.38 -15.34 -8.19
C ILE A 118 8.45 -14.75 -9.11
N ASP A 119 8.54 -13.42 -9.12
CA ASP A 119 9.53 -12.69 -9.91
C ASP A 119 9.94 -11.42 -9.16
N PHE A 120 11.01 -11.51 -8.37
CA PHE A 120 11.51 -10.39 -7.57
C PHE A 120 12.01 -9.21 -8.43
N ASN A 121 12.47 -9.44 -9.66
CA ASN A 121 12.90 -8.35 -10.56
C ASN A 121 11.70 -7.53 -11.04
N LYS A 122 10.60 -8.20 -11.41
CA LYS A 122 9.36 -7.52 -11.77
C LYS A 122 8.73 -6.84 -10.54
N ALA A 123 8.73 -7.52 -9.38
CA ALA A 123 8.26 -6.95 -8.12
C ALA A 123 8.99 -5.65 -7.81
N PHE A 124 10.33 -5.68 -7.83
CA PHE A 124 11.16 -4.50 -7.62
C PHE A 124 10.82 -3.37 -8.60
N SER A 125 10.68 -3.69 -9.88
CA SER A 125 10.41 -2.69 -10.92
C SER A 125 9.08 -1.97 -10.68
N TRP A 126 8.02 -2.71 -10.37
CA TRP A 126 6.69 -2.15 -10.12
C TRP A 126 6.61 -1.41 -8.79
N ILE A 127 7.20 -1.97 -7.71
CA ILE A 127 7.25 -1.30 -6.40
C ILE A 127 8.03 0.00 -6.50
N ARG A 128 9.14 0.03 -7.26
CA ARG A 128 9.92 1.26 -7.47
C ARG A 128 9.10 2.34 -8.17
N LEU A 129 8.36 2.01 -9.24
CA LEU A 129 7.49 2.97 -9.92
C LEU A 129 6.48 3.60 -8.96
N SER A 130 5.90 2.82 -8.06
CA SER A 130 4.98 3.31 -7.02
C SER A 130 5.69 4.17 -5.97
N ALA A 131 6.85 3.73 -5.49
CA ALA A 131 7.65 4.43 -4.49
C ALA A 131 8.15 5.79 -5.00
N ASP A 132 8.53 5.87 -6.27
CA ASP A 132 8.99 7.10 -6.92
C ASP A 132 7.85 8.14 -7.06
N GLN A 133 6.60 7.69 -7.06
CA GLN A 133 5.40 8.54 -6.98
C GLN A 133 5.03 8.94 -5.53
N GLY A 134 5.80 8.50 -4.53
CA GLY A 134 5.57 8.88 -3.14
C GLY A 134 4.65 7.95 -2.35
N TYR A 135 4.21 6.81 -2.91
CA TYR A 135 3.38 5.87 -2.18
C TYR A 135 4.16 5.25 -1.01
N SER A 136 3.73 5.55 0.20
CA SER A 136 4.48 5.28 1.44
C SER A 136 4.79 3.79 1.64
N ASP A 137 3.79 2.91 1.42
CA ASP A 137 3.98 1.47 1.58
C ASP A 137 4.95 0.89 0.53
N ALA A 138 4.93 1.45 -0.69
CA ALA A 138 5.89 1.08 -1.73
C ALA A 138 7.31 1.54 -1.37
N GLN A 139 7.47 2.73 -0.79
CA GLN A 139 8.77 3.20 -0.31
C GLN A 139 9.33 2.29 0.79
N HIS A 140 8.47 1.88 1.75
CA HIS A 140 8.85 0.92 2.79
C HIS A 140 9.30 -0.43 2.19
N ASN A 141 8.49 -1.02 1.31
CA ASN A 141 8.81 -2.31 0.73
C ASN A 141 10.03 -2.27 -0.20
N LEU A 142 10.21 -1.16 -0.93
CA LEU A 142 11.41 -0.96 -1.74
C LEU A 142 12.67 -0.90 -0.88
N ALA A 143 12.58 -0.26 0.30
CA ALA A 143 13.66 -0.25 1.28
C ALA A 143 14.00 -1.67 1.78
N GLN A 144 12.98 -2.49 2.06
CA GLN A 144 13.17 -3.89 2.44
C GLN A 144 13.85 -4.70 1.33
N MET A 145 13.46 -4.49 0.07
CA MET A 145 14.08 -5.16 -1.08
C MET A 145 15.57 -4.80 -1.22
N TYR A 146 15.94 -3.53 -1.00
CA TYR A 146 17.35 -3.13 -0.94
C TYR A 146 18.08 -3.69 0.28
N GLU A 147 17.42 -3.81 1.43
CA GLU A 147 18.01 -4.37 2.66
C GLU A 147 18.28 -5.88 2.49
N ALA A 148 17.35 -6.62 1.86
CA ALA A 148 17.48 -8.05 1.63
C ALA A 148 18.31 -8.42 0.39
N GLY A 149 18.32 -7.58 -0.65
CA GLY A 149 18.89 -7.88 -1.96
C GLY A 149 17.94 -8.68 -2.85
N GLU A 150 16.63 -8.46 -2.70
CA GLU A 150 15.58 -9.18 -3.45
C GLU A 150 15.21 -8.42 -4.73
N GLY A 151 15.48 -8.99 -5.87
CA GLY A 151 15.27 -8.36 -7.19
C GLY A 151 16.20 -7.17 -7.49
N VAL A 152 17.17 -6.90 -6.61
CA VAL A 152 18.14 -5.82 -6.70
C VAL A 152 19.37 -6.19 -5.87
N LEU A 153 20.53 -5.61 -6.17
CA LEU A 153 21.69 -5.73 -5.31
C LEU A 153 21.45 -5.08 -3.94
N LYS A 154 21.86 -5.76 -2.89
CA LYS A 154 21.76 -5.27 -1.50
C LYS A 154 22.47 -3.91 -1.38
N ASP A 155 21.77 -2.93 -0.82
CA ASP A 155 22.27 -1.57 -0.65
C ASP A 155 21.63 -0.93 0.58
N SER A 156 22.35 -0.99 1.71
CA SER A 156 21.86 -0.46 2.99
C SER A 156 21.67 1.08 2.96
N LYS A 157 22.43 1.80 2.11
CA LYS A 157 22.27 3.24 1.97
C LYS A 157 20.96 3.59 1.28
N LYS A 158 20.65 2.91 0.17
CA LYS A 158 19.36 3.06 -0.52
C LYS A 158 18.20 2.60 0.35
N ALA A 159 18.36 1.49 1.10
CA ALA A 159 17.36 1.05 2.07
C ALA A 159 17.05 2.16 3.07
N TYR A 160 18.08 2.76 3.68
CA TYR A 160 17.90 3.89 4.58
C TYR A 160 17.19 5.08 3.92
N GLU A 161 17.60 5.46 2.70
CA GLU A 161 16.98 6.59 1.97
C GLU A 161 15.48 6.39 1.74
N TYR A 162 15.06 5.17 1.34
CA TYR A 162 13.65 4.87 1.12
C TYR A 162 12.87 4.68 2.43
N TYR A 163 13.45 4.05 3.46
CA TYR A 163 12.83 4.05 4.78
C TYR A 163 12.62 5.46 5.31
N LEU A 164 13.58 6.37 5.12
CA LEU A 164 13.46 7.75 5.57
C LEU A 164 12.33 8.49 4.82
N LYS A 165 12.16 8.24 3.52
CA LYS A 165 11.03 8.81 2.74
C LYS A 165 9.70 8.30 3.29
N ALA A 166 9.56 6.99 3.48
CA ALA A 166 8.34 6.39 4.03
C ALA A 166 8.05 6.89 5.47
N ALA A 167 9.08 7.00 6.31
CA ALA A 167 8.97 7.50 7.68
C ALA A 167 8.46 8.95 7.74
N ARG A 168 8.88 9.79 6.80
CA ARG A 168 8.40 11.17 6.66
C ARG A 168 6.94 11.25 6.18
N ASN A 169 6.48 10.21 5.49
CA ASN A 169 5.09 10.02 5.09
C ASN A 169 4.32 9.18 6.14
N ASP A 170 4.70 9.28 7.40
CA ASP A 170 4.06 8.70 8.58
C ASP A 170 3.92 7.17 8.56
N ASN A 171 4.78 6.46 7.77
CA ASN A 171 4.86 5.01 7.85
C ASN A 171 5.57 4.60 9.15
N LEU A 172 4.80 4.07 10.10
CA LEU A 172 5.27 3.73 11.45
C LEU A 172 6.41 2.71 11.44
N ASP A 173 6.30 1.67 10.62
CA ASP A 173 7.32 0.62 10.53
C ASP A 173 8.64 1.19 10.01
N SER A 174 8.56 2.13 9.06
CA SER A 174 9.73 2.86 8.56
C SER A 174 10.30 3.84 9.58
N GLN A 175 9.48 4.48 10.41
CA GLN A 175 9.97 5.32 11.51
C GLN A 175 10.80 4.51 12.50
N ILE A 176 10.31 3.30 12.87
CA ILE A 176 11.04 2.36 13.73
C ILE A 176 12.37 1.95 13.08
N LYS A 177 12.33 1.57 11.80
CA LYS A 177 13.55 1.19 11.06
C LYS A 177 14.56 2.31 10.98
N VAL A 178 14.14 3.53 10.71
CA VAL A 178 15.01 4.72 10.63
C VAL A 178 15.66 5.02 11.99
N ALA A 179 14.91 4.88 13.09
CA ALA A 179 15.46 5.04 14.44
C ALA A 179 16.57 4.00 14.71
N GLN A 180 16.35 2.74 14.37
CA GLN A 180 17.34 1.67 14.50
C GLN A 180 18.58 1.93 13.63
N MET A 181 18.37 2.32 12.35
CA MET A 181 19.47 2.60 11.42
C MET A 181 20.35 3.77 11.91
N TYR A 182 19.77 4.80 12.52
CA TYR A 182 20.56 5.85 13.17
C TYR A 182 21.29 5.35 14.42
N GLN A 183 20.68 4.48 15.22
CA GLN A 183 21.30 3.92 16.42
C GLN A 183 22.52 3.06 16.10
N GLU A 184 22.43 2.27 15.03
CA GLU A 184 23.45 1.29 14.65
C GLU A 184 24.44 1.84 13.60
N GLY A 185 24.07 2.88 12.87
CA GLY A 185 24.88 3.41 11.76
C GLY A 185 24.76 2.57 10.49
N ILE A 186 23.62 1.90 10.27
CA ILE A 186 23.37 1.07 9.08
C ILE A 186 22.83 1.96 7.95
N GLY A 187 23.54 1.98 6.81
CA GLY A 187 23.17 2.80 5.65
C GLY A 187 23.29 4.31 5.86
N THR A 188 23.57 4.77 7.07
CA THR A 188 23.77 6.15 7.46
C THR A 188 24.84 6.24 8.57
N LYS A 189 25.29 7.45 8.89
CA LYS A 189 26.17 7.64 10.05
C LYS A 189 25.38 7.47 11.35
N LYS A 190 25.97 6.78 12.33
CA LYS A 190 25.39 6.65 13.67
C LYS A 190 25.06 8.02 14.25
N ASN A 191 23.83 8.18 14.75
CA ASN A 191 23.36 9.42 15.35
C ASN A 191 22.24 9.15 16.36
N ILE A 192 22.60 9.15 17.65
CA ILE A 192 21.69 8.84 18.75
C ILE A 192 20.60 9.92 18.92
N GLU A 193 20.90 11.18 18.64
CA GLU A 193 19.91 12.27 18.73
C GLU A 193 18.79 12.10 17.70
N LYS A 194 19.16 11.76 16.46
CA LYS A 194 18.17 11.49 15.40
C LYS A 194 17.39 10.20 15.68
N SER A 195 18.02 9.19 16.25
CA SER A 195 17.30 7.99 16.72
C SER A 195 16.24 8.36 17.76
N ALA A 196 16.65 9.12 18.79
CA ALA A 196 15.73 9.58 19.84
C ALA A 196 14.59 10.46 19.29
N TYR A 197 14.87 11.32 18.31
CA TYR A 197 13.83 12.12 17.63
C TYR A 197 12.73 11.23 17.00
N TRP A 198 13.12 10.19 16.26
CA TRP A 198 12.14 9.30 15.63
C TRP A 198 11.37 8.47 16.66
N LEU A 199 12.02 8.01 17.73
CA LEU A 199 11.34 7.28 18.82
C LEU A 199 10.31 8.18 19.53
N LYS A 200 10.66 9.44 19.79
CA LYS A 200 9.73 10.41 20.38
C LYS A 200 8.52 10.65 19.46
N LYS A 201 8.74 10.84 18.15
CA LYS A 201 7.64 10.99 17.17
C LYS A 201 6.68 9.79 17.15
N ILE A 202 7.21 8.57 17.29
CA ILE A 202 6.41 7.35 17.40
C ILE A 202 5.56 7.35 18.69
N GLU A 203 6.11 7.80 19.80
CA GLU A 203 5.38 7.88 21.09
C GLU A 203 4.25 8.91 21.01
N GLU A 204 4.53 10.09 20.46
CA GLU A 204 3.54 11.17 20.28
C GLU A 204 2.35 10.68 19.42
N SER A 205 2.61 9.97 18.32
CA SER A 205 1.54 9.44 17.45
C SER A 205 0.65 8.38 18.11
N LYS A 206 1.12 7.74 19.20
CA LYS A 206 0.33 6.75 19.96
C LYS A 206 -0.61 7.40 20.99
N VAL A 207 -0.33 8.62 21.40
CA VAL A 207 -1.14 9.34 22.40
C VAL A 207 -2.32 10.06 21.72
N GLU A 208 -2.19 10.39 20.44
CA GLU A 208 -3.24 11.07 19.66
C GLU A 208 -4.28 10.12 19.05
N ASN A 209 -4.09 8.80 19.18
CA ASN A 209 -4.99 7.73 18.71
C ASN A 209 -5.59 6.96 19.89
#